data_f5d459bf4036f7723f2ac74f6f324d43
#
_entry.id   f5d459bf4036f7723f2ac74f6f324d43
#
_cell.length_a   1.000
_cell.length_b   1.000
_cell.length_c   1.000
_cell.angle_alpha   90.00
_cell.angle_beta   90.00
_cell.angle_gamma   90.00
#
_symmetry.space_group_name_H-M   'P 1'
#
loop_
_entity.id
_entity.type
_entity.pdbx_description
1 polymer ?
#
loop_
_entity_poly.entity_id
_entity_poly.type
_entity_poly.pdbx_seq_one_letter_code
_entity_poly.pdbx_strand_id
1 'polypeptide(L)'
;DRNWQRLILTHLEEREHPGVLTGSPITDMQITLITGRAHLKHTEGGDFRQATYRAVRQGLKKAKSVLLEPYYEFRLEIPGDMIGRAMTDIQKMNGTFQQPEADEDDMMVLKGSAPVSMMRDYQTQVTSYTKGRGRLFCSLKGYAPCQNQDEIVEEFGYDSERDLDNPTGSVFCAHGAGFVVPWYEVEDYMHLEGVDDSELSSRISDGEKYGSGNGETGADSGFSYVSGSAGQGKNRNSNNQTDSGYRPPRNAGVGSYEDEEELKAIFERTF
;
A
#
# COMPACT_ATOMS: atom_id res chain seq x y z
N ASP A 1 5.76 -14.49 -21.47
CA ASP A 1 4.49 -14.46 -22.22
C ASP A 1 3.67 -13.22 -21.83
N ARG A 2 3.25 -12.42 -22.82
CA ARG A 2 2.51 -11.15 -22.58
C ARG A 2 1.16 -11.37 -21.88
N ASN A 3 0.52 -12.51 -22.10
CA ASN A 3 -0.77 -12.81 -21.46
C ASN A 3 -0.59 -13.04 -19.96
N TRP A 4 0.48 -13.70 -19.55
CA TRP A 4 0.80 -13.91 -18.14
C TRP A 4 1.17 -12.59 -17.43
N GLN A 5 1.94 -11.72 -18.11
CA GLN A 5 2.24 -10.39 -17.57
C GLN A 5 0.96 -9.58 -17.34
N ARG A 6 0.03 -9.56 -18.31
CA ARG A 6 -1.27 -8.89 -18.14
C ARG A 6 -2.08 -9.48 -17.00
N LEU A 7 -2.08 -10.80 -16.87
CA LEU A 7 -2.81 -11.48 -15.81
C LEU A 7 -2.26 -11.10 -14.42
N ILE A 8 -0.95 -11.06 -14.25
CA ILE A 8 -0.32 -10.62 -13.01
C ILE A 8 -0.67 -9.17 -12.71
N LEU A 9 -0.57 -8.26 -13.69
CA LEU A 9 -0.95 -6.85 -13.51
C LEU A 9 -2.42 -6.72 -13.11
N THR A 10 -3.33 -7.47 -13.76
CA THR A 10 -4.74 -7.51 -13.37
C THR A 10 -4.90 -7.92 -11.89
N HIS A 11 -4.15 -8.93 -11.43
CA HIS A 11 -4.23 -9.37 -10.04
C HIS A 11 -3.63 -8.37 -9.04
N LEU A 12 -2.69 -7.53 -9.46
CA LEU A 12 -2.20 -6.42 -8.63
C LEU A 12 -3.26 -5.32 -8.48
N GLU A 13 -4.10 -5.11 -9.51
CA GLU A 13 -5.08 -4.02 -9.56
C GLU A 13 -6.48 -4.40 -9.08
N GLU A 14 -6.84 -5.70 -9.10
CA GLU A 14 -8.20 -6.16 -8.82
C GLU A 14 -8.65 -5.99 -7.37
N ARG A 15 -7.72 -5.75 -6.45
CA ARG A 15 -8.00 -5.54 -5.02
C ARG A 15 -6.99 -4.62 -4.36
N GLU A 16 -7.39 -4.04 -3.24
CA GLU A 16 -6.47 -3.40 -2.31
C GLU A 16 -5.63 -4.46 -1.58
N HIS A 17 -4.32 -4.22 -1.49
CA HIS A 17 -3.40 -5.09 -0.77
C HIS A 17 -3.20 -4.56 0.65
N PRO A 18 -3.49 -5.36 1.69
CA PRO A 18 -3.30 -4.92 3.07
C PRO A 18 -1.82 -4.89 3.45
N GLY A 19 -1.40 -3.84 4.15
CA GLY A 19 -0.08 -3.73 4.74
C GLY A 19 0.14 -4.72 5.89
N VAL A 20 1.39 -4.87 6.30
CA VAL A 20 1.78 -5.85 7.34
C VAL A 20 1.83 -5.26 8.74
N LEU A 21 1.69 -3.95 8.89
CA LEU A 21 1.73 -3.28 10.18
C LEU A 21 0.36 -3.24 10.87
N THR A 22 -0.68 -2.83 10.16
CA THR A 22 -2.03 -2.62 10.71
C THR A 22 -3.13 -3.26 9.88
N GLY A 23 -2.80 -3.93 8.76
CA GLY A 23 -3.79 -4.41 7.81
C GLY A 23 -4.43 -3.30 6.95
N SER A 24 -4.06 -2.04 7.13
CA SER A 24 -4.51 -0.94 6.28
C SER A 24 -4.00 -1.13 4.85
N PRO A 25 -4.73 -0.65 3.81
CA PRO A 25 -4.27 -0.73 2.42
C PRO A 25 -2.90 -0.09 2.21
N ILE A 26 -2.06 -0.72 1.40
CA ILE A 26 -0.77 -0.14 1.02
C ILE A 26 -0.98 1.03 0.05
N THR A 27 -0.15 2.06 0.20
CA THR A 27 -0.09 3.22 -0.68
C THR A 27 1.36 3.64 -0.88
N ASP A 28 1.58 4.56 -1.80
CA ASP A 28 2.87 5.25 -1.99
C ASP A 28 4.04 4.28 -2.22
N MET A 29 3.78 3.23 -3.03
CA MET A 29 4.76 2.21 -3.34
C MET A 29 4.73 1.85 -4.82
N GLN A 30 5.88 1.48 -5.36
CA GLN A 30 6.04 0.95 -6.70
C GLN A 30 6.28 -0.56 -6.63
N ILE A 31 5.51 -1.33 -7.40
CA ILE A 31 5.70 -2.76 -7.58
C ILE A 31 6.13 -3.00 -9.02
N THR A 32 7.31 -3.60 -9.21
CA THR A 32 7.86 -3.89 -10.53
C THR A 32 7.93 -5.40 -10.77
N LEU A 33 7.25 -5.88 -11.79
CA LEU A 33 7.35 -7.26 -12.23
C LEU A 33 8.64 -7.46 -13.05
N ILE A 34 9.62 -8.15 -12.48
CA ILE A 34 10.93 -8.37 -13.12
C ILE A 34 10.93 -9.65 -13.91
N THR A 35 10.49 -10.74 -13.29
CA THR A 35 10.49 -12.07 -13.90
C THR A 35 9.39 -12.95 -13.32
N GLY A 36 9.11 -14.03 -14.00
CA GLY A 36 8.18 -15.06 -13.53
C GLY A 36 8.27 -16.29 -14.43
N ARG A 37 8.00 -17.44 -13.85
CA ARG A 37 7.98 -18.72 -14.55
C ARG A 37 6.67 -19.45 -14.27
N ALA A 38 6.13 -20.12 -15.27
CA ALA A 38 4.95 -20.95 -15.13
C ALA A 38 5.15 -22.27 -15.88
N HIS A 39 4.49 -23.32 -15.40
CA HIS A 39 4.45 -24.59 -16.09
C HIS A 39 3.33 -24.60 -17.13
N LEU A 40 3.64 -24.85 -18.40
CA LEU A 40 2.70 -24.71 -19.52
C LEU A 40 1.45 -25.59 -19.42
N LYS A 41 1.58 -26.77 -18.78
CA LYS A 41 0.49 -27.76 -18.72
C LYS A 41 -0.36 -27.70 -17.45
N HIS A 42 0.20 -27.15 -16.37
CA HIS A 42 -0.39 -27.29 -15.03
C HIS A 42 -0.63 -25.95 -14.32
N THR A 43 -0.30 -24.80 -14.93
CA THR A 43 -0.55 -23.49 -14.34
C THR A 43 -1.86 -22.92 -14.87
N GLU A 44 -2.76 -22.60 -13.97
CA GLU A 44 -4.07 -21.98 -14.25
C GLU A 44 -4.10 -20.52 -13.78
N GLY A 45 -5.14 -19.78 -14.20
CA GLY A 45 -5.30 -18.38 -13.82
C GLY A 45 -5.33 -18.13 -12.31
N GLY A 46 -5.90 -19.07 -11.55
CA GLY A 46 -5.94 -19.02 -10.08
C GLY A 46 -4.55 -19.10 -9.43
N ASP A 47 -3.61 -19.79 -10.05
CA ASP A 47 -2.23 -19.92 -9.54
C ASP A 47 -1.50 -18.59 -9.65
N PHE A 48 -1.66 -17.88 -10.78
CA PHE A 48 -1.11 -16.53 -10.94
C PHE A 48 -1.65 -15.57 -9.89
N ARG A 49 -2.96 -15.63 -9.59
CA ARG A 49 -3.58 -14.81 -8.55
C ARG A 49 -2.96 -15.07 -7.19
N GLN A 50 -2.91 -16.33 -6.76
CA GLN A 50 -2.32 -16.70 -5.48
C GLN A 50 -0.82 -16.35 -5.43
N ALA A 51 -0.10 -16.61 -6.52
CA ALA A 51 1.29 -16.25 -6.64
C ALA A 51 1.51 -14.75 -6.46
N THR A 52 0.74 -13.93 -7.15
CA THR A 52 0.83 -12.46 -7.07
C THR A 52 0.57 -11.95 -5.66
N TYR A 53 -0.52 -12.37 -5.03
CA TYR A 53 -0.87 -11.91 -3.67
C TYR A 53 0.18 -12.28 -2.63
N ARG A 54 0.68 -13.51 -2.69
CA ARG A 54 1.69 -13.98 -1.73
C ARG A 54 3.05 -13.33 -1.95
N ALA A 55 3.41 -13.03 -3.19
CA ALA A 55 4.64 -12.30 -3.48
C ALA A 55 4.58 -10.84 -2.99
N VAL A 56 3.45 -10.15 -3.15
CA VAL A 56 3.24 -8.83 -2.54
C VAL A 56 3.39 -8.91 -1.01
N ARG A 57 2.75 -9.89 -0.38
CA ARG A 57 2.85 -10.08 1.08
C ARG A 57 4.27 -10.36 1.53
N GLN A 58 5.00 -11.24 0.84
CA GLN A 58 6.41 -11.52 1.13
C GLN A 58 7.26 -10.25 0.99
N GLY A 59 7.07 -9.49 -0.10
CA GLY A 59 7.76 -8.23 -0.32
C GLY A 59 7.53 -7.24 0.81
N LEU A 60 6.27 -7.09 1.27
CA LEU A 60 5.91 -6.23 2.39
C LEU A 60 6.53 -6.68 3.72
N LYS A 61 6.68 -7.99 3.96
CA LYS A 61 7.35 -8.54 5.14
C LYS A 61 8.86 -8.27 5.12
N LYS A 62 9.48 -8.26 3.93
CA LYS A 62 10.91 -7.98 3.77
C LYS A 62 11.22 -6.49 3.76
N ALA A 63 10.32 -5.66 3.28
CA ALA A 63 10.47 -4.21 3.22
C ALA A 63 10.30 -3.57 4.61
N LYS A 64 10.89 -2.39 4.76
CA LYS A 64 10.59 -1.51 5.91
C LYS A 64 9.30 -0.75 5.62
N SER A 65 8.17 -1.32 6.01
CA SER A 65 6.89 -0.63 5.94
C SER A 65 6.86 0.56 6.91
N VAL A 66 6.27 1.66 6.48
CA VAL A 66 6.06 2.86 7.28
C VAL A 66 4.55 3.15 7.31
N LEU A 67 4.01 3.36 8.51
CA LEU A 67 2.63 3.77 8.66
C LEU A 67 2.50 5.24 8.28
N LEU A 68 1.56 5.55 7.39
CA LEU A 68 1.23 6.91 7.01
C LEU A 68 -0.05 7.36 7.71
N GLU A 69 -0.07 8.61 8.16
CA GLU A 69 -1.27 9.24 8.71
C GLU A 69 -1.63 10.49 7.92
N PRO A 70 -2.94 10.86 7.85
CA PRO A 70 -3.37 12.05 7.16
C PRO A 70 -2.96 13.31 7.94
N TYR A 71 -2.58 14.36 7.21
CA TYR A 71 -2.24 15.68 7.72
C TYR A 71 -3.20 16.72 7.19
N TYR A 72 -3.59 17.66 8.04
CA TYR A 72 -4.21 18.91 7.63
C TYR A 72 -3.15 19.95 7.32
N GLU A 73 -3.36 20.72 6.28
CA GLU A 73 -2.89 22.08 6.17
C GLU A 73 -3.90 22.97 6.85
N PHE A 74 -3.45 23.83 7.77
CA PHE A 74 -4.34 24.69 8.53
C PHE A 74 -3.98 26.18 8.36
N ARG A 75 -5.01 27.00 8.48
CA ARG A 75 -4.94 28.45 8.70
C ARG A 75 -5.72 28.75 9.97
N LEU A 76 -5.04 29.30 10.96
CA LEU A 76 -5.60 29.68 12.25
C LEU A 76 -5.53 31.20 12.41
N GLU A 77 -6.69 31.83 12.57
CA GLU A 77 -6.85 33.26 12.81
C GLU A 77 -7.23 33.47 14.29
N ILE A 78 -6.40 34.18 15.05
CA ILE A 78 -6.58 34.37 16.49
C ILE A 78 -6.10 35.75 16.95
N PRO A 79 -6.60 36.26 18.09
CA PRO A 79 -6.05 37.44 18.70
C PRO A 79 -4.57 37.36 18.99
N GLY A 80 -3.82 38.45 18.80
CA GLY A 80 -2.37 38.47 18.93
C GLY A 80 -1.85 38.07 20.31
N ASP A 81 -2.61 38.35 21.36
CA ASP A 81 -2.29 37.92 22.73
C ASP A 81 -2.38 36.39 22.95
N MET A 82 -3.03 35.66 22.04
CA MET A 82 -3.21 34.21 22.11
C MET A 82 -2.23 33.42 21.20
N ILE A 83 -1.39 34.10 20.38
CA ILE A 83 -0.52 33.45 19.41
C ILE A 83 0.48 32.47 20.06
N GLY A 84 1.08 32.85 21.20
CA GLY A 84 2.02 32.00 21.91
C GLY A 84 1.42 30.69 22.40
N ARG A 85 0.14 30.73 22.84
CA ARG A 85 -0.60 29.54 23.20
C ARG A 85 -0.83 28.64 21.99
N ALA A 86 -1.32 29.20 20.89
CA ALA A 86 -1.57 28.46 19.68
C ALA A 86 -0.32 27.76 19.13
N MET A 87 0.82 28.46 19.11
CA MET A 87 2.11 27.86 18.71
C MET A 87 2.49 26.68 19.59
N THR A 88 2.31 26.82 20.91
CA THR A 88 2.57 25.73 21.87
C THR A 88 1.62 24.54 21.66
N ASP A 89 0.34 24.81 21.42
CA ASP A 89 -0.66 23.76 21.17
C ASP A 89 -0.33 23.00 19.88
N ILE A 90 -0.01 23.70 18.79
CA ILE A 90 0.40 23.07 17.52
C ILE A 90 1.67 22.22 17.68
N GLN A 91 2.66 22.70 18.44
CA GLN A 91 3.87 21.91 18.74
C GLN A 91 3.54 20.63 19.51
N LYS A 92 2.67 20.70 20.50
CA LYS A 92 2.21 19.52 21.27
C LYS A 92 1.44 18.52 20.41
N MET A 93 0.80 18.99 19.35
CA MET A 93 0.09 18.17 18.37
C MET A 93 1.04 17.62 17.28
N ASN A 94 2.35 17.74 17.45
CA ASN A 94 3.36 17.35 16.45
C ASN A 94 3.18 18.08 15.10
N GLY A 95 2.58 19.26 15.13
CA GLY A 95 2.41 20.11 13.97
C GLY A 95 3.61 21.00 13.72
N THR A 96 3.67 21.51 12.50
CA THR A 96 4.62 22.53 12.07
C THR A 96 3.89 23.78 11.66
N PHE A 97 4.53 24.94 11.82
CA PHE A 97 3.93 26.21 11.42
C PHE A 97 4.99 27.18 10.87
N GLN A 98 4.52 28.11 10.08
CA GLN A 98 5.30 29.24 9.56
C GLN A 98 5.28 30.40 10.56
N GLN A 99 6.15 31.39 10.32
CA GLN A 99 6.12 32.61 11.15
C GLN A 99 4.73 33.26 11.10
N PRO A 100 4.16 33.63 12.28
CA PRO A 100 2.87 34.28 12.32
C PRO A 100 2.86 35.60 11.56
N GLU A 101 1.77 35.84 10.84
CA GLU A 101 1.54 37.09 10.08
C GLU A 101 0.53 37.96 10.83
N ALA A 102 0.77 39.25 10.92
CA ALA A 102 -0.22 40.19 11.45
C ALA A 102 -1.36 40.39 10.43
N ASP A 103 -2.58 40.41 10.92
CA ASP A 103 -3.80 40.71 10.17
C ASP A 103 -4.48 41.97 10.73
N GLU A 104 -5.63 42.34 10.18
CA GLU A 104 -6.39 43.48 10.64
C GLU A 104 -6.95 43.25 12.07
N ASP A 105 -7.35 44.32 12.77
CA ASP A 105 -8.04 44.29 14.10
C ASP A 105 -7.28 43.50 15.21
N ASP A 106 -5.96 43.65 15.32
CA ASP A 106 -5.12 42.97 16.31
C ASP A 106 -5.18 41.42 16.22
N MET A 107 -5.51 40.91 15.05
CA MET A 107 -5.54 39.49 14.77
C MET A 107 -4.19 39.01 14.19
N MET A 108 -3.86 37.74 14.42
CA MET A 108 -2.69 37.06 13.86
C MET A 108 -3.14 35.83 13.10
N VAL A 109 -2.45 35.55 12.00
CA VAL A 109 -2.66 34.34 11.19
C VAL A 109 -1.48 33.41 11.37
N LEU A 110 -1.76 32.19 11.77
CA LEU A 110 -0.81 31.10 11.87
C LEU A 110 -1.12 30.03 10.81
N LYS A 111 -0.21 29.77 9.90
CA LYS A 111 -0.33 28.75 8.85
C LYS A 111 0.61 27.59 9.14
N GLY A 112 0.17 26.37 8.87
CA GLY A 112 1.01 25.21 9.11
C GLY A 112 0.36 23.90 8.72
N SER A 113 0.91 22.81 9.24
CA SER A 113 0.33 21.48 9.08
C SER A 113 0.45 20.66 10.36
N ALA A 114 -0.53 19.80 10.61
CA ALA A 114 -0.55 18.91 11.76
C ALA A 114 -1.35 17.63 11.46
N PRO A 115 -1.08 16.52 12.20
CA PRO A 115 -1.85 15.29 12.07
C PRO A 115 -3.33 15.50 12.30
N VAL A 116 -4.16 14.90 11.44
CA VAL A 116 -5.64 15.00 11.55
C VAL A 116 -6.11 14.44 12.89
N SER A 117 -5.51 13.36 13.36
CA SER A 117 -5.83 12.72 14.65
C SER A 117 -5.74 13.67 15.83
N MET A 118 -4.72 14.54 15.83
CA MET A 118 -4.44 15.49 16.91
C MET A 118 -5.29 16.78 16.82
N MET A 119 -5.80 17.11 15.64
CA MET A 119 -6.56 18.34 15.40
C MET A 119 -8.08 18.18 15.55
N ARG A 120 -8.56 16.97 15.82
CA ARG A 120 -10.00 16.65 15.81
C ARG A 120 -10.87 17.61 16.63
N ASP A 121 -10.44 17.96 17.81
CA ASP A 121 -11.20 18.83 18.74
C ASP A 121 -10.60 20.23 18.89
N TYR A 122 -9.57 20.56 18.10
CA TYR A 122 -8.82 21.80 18.30
C TYR A 122 -9.65 23.05 18.00
N GLN A 123 -10.59 22.98 17.04
CA GLN A 123 -11.53 24.09 16.79
C GLN A 123 -12.32 24.48 18.03
N THR A 124 -12.80 23.51 18.82
CA THR A 124 -13.53 23.76 20.06
C THR A 124 -12.64 24.42 21.10
N GLN A 125 -11.40 23.99 21.22
CA GLN A 125 -10.42 24.61 22.10
C GLN A 125 -10.12 26.05 21.70
N VAL A 126 -9.88 26.30 20.40
CA VAL A 126 -9.66 27.65 19.84
C VAL A 126 -10.85 28.57 20.18
N THR A 127 -12.05 28.11 19.91
CA THR A 127 -13.26 28.87 20.22
C THR A 127 -13.35 29.24 21.73
N SER A 128 -13.01 28.29 22.59
CA SER A 128 -13.04 28.46 24.03
C SER A 128 -12.06 29.51 24.52
N TYR A 129 -10.75 29.35 24.23
CA TYR A 129 -9.73 30.24 24.77
C TYR A 129 -9.70 31.62 24.11
N THR A 130 -10.20 31.76 22.88
CA THR A 130 -10.33 33.04 22.19
C THR A 130 -11.68 33.74 22.45
N LYS A 131 -12.55 33.12 23.26
CA LYS A 131 -13.93 33.59 23.50
C LYS A 131 -14.72 33.80 22.20
N GLY A 132 -14.58 32.89 21.25
CA GLY A 132 -15.26 32.90 19.96
C GLY A 132 -14.65 33.80 18.89
N ARG A 133 -13.54 34.48 19.16
CA ARG A 133 -12.88 35.33 18.16
C ARG A 133 -11.97 34.57 17.21
N GLY A 134 -11.49 33.36 17.61
CA GLY A 134 -10.61 32.54 16.81
C GLY A 134 -11.34 31.70 15.76
N ARG A 135 -10.71 31.52 14.63
CA ARG A 135 -11.21 30.68 13.52
C ARG A 135 -10.11 29.74 13.02
N LEU A 136 -10.47 28.47 12.85
CA LEU A 136 -9.57 27.45 12.30
C LEU A 136 -10.13 26.94 10.97
N PHE A 137 -9.32 26.99 9.94
CA PHE A 137 -9.62 26.42 8.63
C PHE A 137 -8.65 25.28 8.37
N CYS A 138 -9.15 24.11 7.97
CA CYS A 138 -8.36 22.93 7.66
C CYS A 138 -8.72 22.40 6.29
N SER A 139 -7.70 22.00 5.55
CA SER A 139 -7.83 21.23 4.31
C SER A 139 -6.89 20.04 4.37
N LEU A 140 -7.26 18.93 3.73
CA LEU A 140 -6.40 17.75 3.68
C LEU A 140 -5.14 18.09 2.85
N LYS A 141 -3.96 18.02 3.49
CA LYS A 141 -2.67 18.21 2.84
C LYS A 141 -2.19 16.96 2.09
N GLY A 142 -2.52 15.79 2.63
CA GLY A 142 -2.05 14.50 2.16
C GLY A 142 -1.65 13.61 3.33
N TYR A 143 -0.73 12.69 3.08
CA TYR A 143 -0.25 11.74 4.09
C TYR A 143 1.22 11.95 4.37
N ALA A 144 1.65 11.67 5.60
CA ALA A 144 3.04 11.73 6.03
C ALA A 144 3.31 10.60 7.04
N PRO A 145 4.58 10.23 7.28
CA PRO A 145 4.93 9.21 8.25
C PRO A 145 4.36 9.49 9.63
N CYS A 146 3.70 8.49 10.22
CA CYS A 146 3.15 8.55 11.56
C CYS A 146 4.27 8.65 12.59
N GLN A 147 4.20 9.61 13.50
CA GLN A 147 5.26 9.86 14.48
C GLN A 147 5.26 8.87 15.63
N ASN A 148 4.09 8.35 16.01
CA ASN A 148 3.92 7.35 17.06
C ASN A 148 3.52 6.00 16.47
N GLN A 149 4.17 5.60 15.37
CA GLN A 149 3.86 4.38 14.63
C GLN A 149 3.80 3.14 15.53
N ASP A 150 4.79 2.96 16.42
CA ASP A 150 4.88 1.76 17.25
C ASP A 150 3.69 1.63 18.21
N GLU A 151 3.25 2.74 18.81
CA GLU A 151 2.07 2.79 19.68
C GLU A 151 0.80 2.43 18.90
N ILE A 152 0.63 2.98 17.70
CA ILE A 152 -0.52 2.72 16.85
C ILE A 152 -0.53 1.26 16.37
N VAL A 153 0.61 0.71 15.98
CA VAL A 153 0.72 -0.69 15.57
C VAL A 153 0.38 -1.64 16.73
N GLU A 154 0.85 -1.33 17.94
CA GLU A 154 0.51 -2.09 19.15
C GLU A 154 -0.99 -2.01 19.48
N GLU A 155 -1.61 -0.81 19.39
CA GLU A 155 -3.03 -0.60 19.62
C GLU A 155 -3.90 -1.38 18.63
N PHE A 156 -3.53 -1.37 17.34
CA PHE A 156 -4.24 -2.14 16.31
C PHE A 156 -4.12 -3.64 16.52
N GLY A 157 -2.99 -4.11 17.04
CA GLY A 157 -2.76 -5.52 17.35
C GLY A 157 -2.89 -6.46 16.16
N TYR A 158 -2.67 -5.95 14.92
CA TYR A 158 -2.77 -6.75 13.72
C TYR A 158 -1.58 -7.71 13.59
N ASP A 159 -1.88 -9.00 13.48
CA ASP A 159 -0.88 -10.05 13.24
C ASP A 159 -0.97 -10.53 11.78
N SER A 160 -0.06 -10.06 10.95
CA SER A 160 0.00 -10.40 9.53
C SER A 160 0.28 -11.88 9.25
N GLU A 161 0.80 -12.64 10.21
CA GLU A 161 1.08 -14.08 10.04
C GLU A 161 -0.12 -14.95 10.39
N ARG A 162 -1.06 -14.41 11.16
CA ARG A 162 -2.34 -15.07 11.48
C ARG A 162 -3.48 -14.68 10.56
N ASP A 163 -3.26 -13.75 9.66
CA ASP A 163 -4.27 -13.34 8.67
C ASP A 163 -4.46 -14.43 7.61
N LEU A 164 -5.54 -15.19 7.75
CA LEU A 164 -5.86 -16.29 6.84
C LEU A 164 -6.36 -15.81 5.48
N ASP A 165 -6.91 -14.62 5.39
CA ASP A 165 -7.39 -14.02 4.14
C ASP A 165 -6.23 -13.45 3.31
N ASN A 166 -5.13 -13.07 3.99
CA ASN A 166 -3.94 -12.51 3.36
C ASN A 166 -2.66 -13.20 3.88
N PRO A 167 -2.49 -14.49 3.60
CA PRO A 167 -1.40 -15.27 4.15
C PRO A 167 -0.04 -14.79 3.65
N THR A 168 0.95 -14.77 4.55
CA THR A 168 2.32 -14.36 4.27
C THR A 168 3.19 -15.48 3.68
N GLY A 169 2.87 -16.74 4.01
CA GLY A 169 3.59 -17.89 3.48
C GLY A 169 3.22 -18.17 2.02
N SER A 170 4.06 -18.90 1.33
CA SER A 170 3.86 -19.34 -0.05
C SER A 170 3.53 -20.84 -0.11
N VAL A 171 2.80 -21.25 -1.14
CA VAL A 171 2.47 -22.66 -1.35
C VAL A 171 3.39 -23.22 -2.43
N PHE A 172 4.08 -24.26 -2.10
CA PHE A 172 4.91 -25.07 -3.02
C PHE A 172 4.31 -26.47 -3.14
N CYS A 173 4.67 -27.17 -4.19
CA CYS A 173 4.21 -28.51 -4.44
C CYS A 173 5.41 -29.45 -4.64
N ALA A 174 5.45 -30.57 -3.93
CA ALA A 174 6.40 -31.63 -4.14
C ALA A 174 5.69 -32.99 -4.04
N HIS A 175 6.04 -33.92 -4.92
CA HIS A 175 5.45 -35.26 -4.97
C HIS A 175 3.90 -35.26 -5.02
N GLY A 176 3.30 -34.27 -5.69
CA GLY A 176 1.86 -34.14 -5.82
C GLY A 176 1.14 -33.58 -4.58
N ALA A 177 1.87 -33.18 -3.53
CA ALA A 177 1.31 -32.59 -2.33
C ALA A 177 1.76 -31.14 -2.17
N GLY A 178 0.78 -30.24 -1.92
CA GLY A 178 1.05 -28.84 -1.59
C GLY A 178 1.50 -28.69 -0.13
N PHE A 179 2.48 -27.85 0.12
CA PHE A 179 2.94 -27.47 1.45
C PHE A 179 3.20 -25.97 1.53
N VAL A 180 3.10 -25.41 2.73
CA VAL A 180 3.28 -23.98 2.96
C VAL A 180 4.72 -23.72 3.41
N VAL A 181 5.37 -22.77 2.76
CA VAL A 181 6.70 -22.27 3.12
C VAL A 181 6.54 -20.89 3.75
N PRO A 182 7.13 -20.63 4.93
CA PRO A 182 7.12 -19.31 5.55
C PRO A 182 7.77 -18.25 4.65
N TRP A 183 7.30 -17.00 4.73
CA TRP A 183 7.77 -15.91 3.87
C TRP A 183 9.29 -15.70 3.89
N TYR A 184 9.96 -15.99 5.01
CA TYR A 184 11.41 -15.83 5.19
C TYR A 184 12.24 -17.01 4.65
N GLU A 185 11.61 -18.14 4.29
CA GLU A 185 12.25 -19.31 3.70
C GLU A 185 11.94 -19.46 2.20
N VAL A 186 11.06 -18.64 1.64
CA VAL A 186 10.61 -18.77 0.24
C VAL A 186 11.78 -18.75 -0.76
N GLU A 187 12.82 -17.97 -0.47
CA GLU A 187 13.99 -17.87 -1.36
C GLU A 187 14.76 -19.20 -1.52
N ASP A 188 14.75 -20.04 -0.48
CA ASP A 188 15.39 -21.36 -0.53
C ASP A 188 14.64 -22.36 -1.42
N TYR A 189 13.38 -22.06 -1.74
CA TYR A 189 12.51 -22.90 -2.56
C TYR A 189 12.24 -22.31 -3.95
N MET A 190 12.66 -21.07 -4.20
CA MET A 190 12.49 -20.45 -5.52
C MET A 190 13.42 -21.07 -6.55
N HIS A 191 12.93 -21.27 -7.77
CA HIS A 191 13.73 -21.73 -8.89
C HIS A 191 14.32 -20.59 -9.73
N LEU A 192 13.90 -19.36 -9.48
CA LEU A 192 14.47 -18.19 -10.11
C LEU A 192 15.40 -17.52 -9.09
N GLU A 193 16.62 -17.29 -9.52
CA GLU A 193 17.55 -16.48 -8.73
C GLU A 193 16.98 -15.08 -8.53
N GLY A 194 17.11 -14.56 -7.33
CA GLY A 194 16.75 -13.17 -7.04
C GLY A 194 17.59 -12.20 -7.89
N VAL A 195 17.00 -11.09 -8.25
CA VAL A 195 17.73 -10.01 -8.93
C VAL A 195 18.42 -9.18 -7.86
N ASP A 196 19.71 -8.94 -7.97
CA ASP A 196 20.42 -8.09 -7.01
C ASP A 196 20.03 -6.61 -7.15
N ASP A 197 20.27 -5.83 -6.10
CA ASP A 197 19.87 -4.42 -6.04
C ASP A 197 20.51 -3.57 -7.16
N SER A 198 21.67 -3.94 -7.66
CA SER A 198 22.35 -3.23 -8.73
C SER A 198 21.71 -3.51 -10.10
N GLU A 199 21.34 -4.74 -10.34
CA GLU A 199 20.61 -5.15 -11.55
C GLU A 199 19.17 -4.59 -11.53
N LEU A 200 18.53 -4.60 -10.37
CA LEU A 200 17.21 -4.01 -10.16
C LEU A 200 17.23 -2.51 -10.49
N SER A 201 18.18 -1.78 -9.93
CA SER A 201 18.33 -0.33 -10.16
C SER A 201 18.58 -0.01 -11.64
N SER A 202 19.37 -0.83 -12.35
CA SER A 202 19.61 -0.64 -13.78
C SER A 202 18.36 -0.88 -14.62
N ARG A 203 17.58 -1.89 -14.29
CA ARG A 203 16.33 -2.23 -15.01
C ARG A 203 15.24 -1.18 -14.78
N ILE A 204 15.14 -0.61 -13.57
CA ILE A 204 14.22 0.49 -13.27
C ILE A 204 14.61 1.74 -14.06
N SER A 205 15.91 2.11 -14.07
CA SER A 205 16.39 3.29 -14.81
C SER A 205 16.21 3.16 -16.34
N ASP A 206 16.31 1.96 -16.87
CA ASP A 206 16.04 1.70 -18.29
C ASP A 206 14.53 1.75 -18.60
N GLY A 207 13.68 1.32 -17.68
CA GLY A 207 12.21 1.45 -17.78
C GLY A 207 11.76 2.91 -17.80
N GLU A 208 12.38 3.80 -17.02
CA GLU A 208 12.08 5.24 -17.04
C GLU A 208 12.44 5.92 -18.37
N LYS A 209 13.47 5.45 -19.07
CA LYS A 209 13.84 5.96 -20.40
C LYS A 209 12.80 5.65 -21.48
N TYR A 210 12.02 4.59 -21.31
CA TYR A 210 10.94 4.22 -22.24
C TYR A 210 9.58 4.85 -21.92
N GLY A 211 9.40 5.41 -20.72
CA GLY A 211 8.16 6.07 -20.27
C GLY A 211 8.04 7.57 -20.59
N SER A 212 9.10 8.24 -21.07
CA SER A 212 9.14 9.68 -21.32
C SER A 212 9.12 10.07 -22.80
N GLY A 213 8.35 9.37 -23.62
CA GLY A 213 8.18 9.66 -25.06
C GLY A 213 6.81 10.27 -25.35
N ASN A 214 6.79 11.55 -25.78
CA ASN A 214 5.64 12.26 -26.32
C ASN A 214 4.89 11.43 -27.36
N GLY A 215 3.54 11.51 -27.32
CA GLY A 215 2.67 10.79 -28.21
C GLY A 215 2.92 11.03 -29.67
N GLU A 216 3.13 9.93 -30.38
CA GLU A 216 2.66 9.68 -31.74
C GLU A 216 2.71 8.18 -32.00
N THR A 217 1.56 7.68 -32.39
CA THR A 217 1.19 6.37 -32.98
C THR A 217 2.31 5.36 -33.26
N GLY A 218 2.40 4.30 -32.44
CA GLY A 218 3.19 3.11 -32.74
C GLY A 218 3.17 2.15 -31.57
N ALA A 219 2.51 1.01 -31.72
CA ALA A 219 2.33 -0.01 -30.69
C ALA A 219 3.66 -0.58 -30.24
N ASP A 220 4.15 -0.12 -29.10
CA ASP A 220 5.06 -0.89 -28.23
C ASP A 220 4.92 -0.38 -26.79
N SER A 221 4.35 -1.25 -25.94
CA SER A 221 3.84 -0.86 -24.63
C SER A 221 4.86 -1.16 -23.53
N GLY A 222 5.62 -0.14 -23.15
CA GLY A 222 6.20 -0.08 -21.82
C GLY A 222 5.18 0.55 -20.85
N PHE A 223 4.64 -0.22 -19.92
CA PHE A 223 3.72 0.34 -18.91
C PHE A 223 4.51 0.79 -17.69
N SER A 224 4.55 2.10 -17.49
CA SER A 224 4.92 2.71 -16.23
C SER A 224 3.63 3.19 -15.55
N TYR A 225 3.29 2.65 -14.38
CA TYR A 225 2.20 3.17 -13.57
C TYR A 225 2.72 4.20 -12.59
N VAL A 226 2.34 5.44 -12.80
CA VAL A 226 2.44 6.50 -11.80
C VAL A 226 1.17 6.45 -10.97
N SER A 227 1.26 6.30 -9.64
CA SER A 227 0.12 6.34 -8.73
C SER A 227 -0.65 7.65 -8.90
N GLY A 228 -1.83 7.58 -9.50
CA GLY A 228 -2.74 8.71 -9.61
C GLY A 228 -3.39 8.99 -8.26
N SER A 229 -3.37 10.25 -7.85
CA SER A 229 -4.14 10.80 -6.72
C SER A 229 -5.61 10.39 -6.79
N ALA A 230 -6.16 9.98 -5.65
CA ALA A 230 -7.56 9.59 -5.47
C ALA A 230 -8.54 10.64 -6.02
N GLY A 231 -9.15 10.36 -7.16
CA GLY A 231 -10.27 11.10 -7.71
C GLY A 231 -11.56 10.66 -7.04
N GLN A 232 -12.37 11.63 -6.65
CA GLN A 232 -13.65 11.53 -5.98
C GLN A 232 -14.59 10.48 -6.63
N GLY A 233 -14.86 9.39 -5.92
CA GLY A 233 -15.85 8.40 -6.29
C GLY A 233 -17.28 8.91 -6.14
N LYS A 234 -18.01 9.00 -7.25
CA LYS A 234 -19.46 9.20 -7.25
C LYS A 234 -20.16 7.92 -6.76
N ASN A 235 -20.88 8.10 -5.67
CA ASN A 235 -21.84 7.16 -5.09
C ASN A 235 -22.84 6.67 -6.16
N ARG A 236 -22.87 5.39 -6.46
CA ARG A 236 -23.99 4.71 -7.09
C ARG A 236 -24.32 3.46 -6.30
N ASN A 237 -25.39 3.59 -5.52
CA ASN A 237 -26.15 2.50 -4.94
C ASN A 237 -26.60 1.53 -6.05
N SER A 238 -26.24 0.26 -5.96
CA SER A 238 -27.04 -0.83 -6.49
C SER A 238 -26.83 -2.07 -5.62
N ASN A 239 -27.86 -2.38 -4.85
CA ASN A 239 -28.08 -3.67 -4.21
C ASN A 239 -28.05 -4.77 -5.28
N ASN A 240 -27.17 -5.74 -5.14
CA ASN A 240 -27.45 -7.11 -5.52
C ASN A 240 -26.60 -8.06 -4.66
N GLN A 241 -27.28 -8.68 -3.72
CA GLN A 241 -26.82 -9.89 -3.03
C GLN A 241 -26.80 -11.01 -4.07
N THR A 242 -25.63 -11.59 -4.33
CA THR A 242 -25.52 -12.98 -4.74
C THR A 242 -24.41 -13.61 -3.93
N ASP A 243 -24.86 -14.39 -2.96
CA ASP A 243 -24.12 -15.40 -2.23
C ASP A 243 -23.51 -16.40 -3.22
N SER A 244 -22.20 -16.41 -3.41
CA SER A 244 -21.50 -17.48 -4.09
C SER A 244 -20.47 -18.08 -3.13
N GLY A 245 -20.96 -19.01 -2.31
CA GLY A 245 -20.14 -19.87 -1.49
C GLY A 245 -19.11 -20.63 -2.34
N TYR A 246 -17.86 -20.26 -2.26
CA TYR A 246 -16.75 -21.04 -2.79
C TYR A 246 -16.60 -22.31 -1.94
N ARG A 247 -17.07 -23.46 -2.47
CA ARG A 247 -16.69 -24.79 -1.99
C ARG A 247 -15.45 -25.23 -2.78
N PRO A 248 -14.35 -25.61 -2.10
CA PRO A 248 -13.23 -26.22 -2.81
C PRO A 248 -13.69 -27.57 -3.41
N PRO A 249 -13.26 -27.90 -4.63
CA PRO A 249 -13.59 -29.19 -5.25
C PRO A 249 -13.01 -30.35 -4.42
N ARG A 250 -13.87 -31.27 -4.02
CA ARG A 250 -13.46 -32.56 -3.46
C ARG A 250 -12.99 -33.46 -4.61
N ASN A 251 -11.75 -33.95 -4.51
CA ASN A 251 -11.19 -35.05 -5.29
C ASN A 251 -11.20 -34.91 -6.82
N ALA A 252 -10.15 -34.29 -7.36
CA ALA A 252 -9.65 -34.66 -8.69
C ALA A 252 -8.59 -35.75 -8.50
N GLY A 253 -8.72 -36.83 -9.27
CA GLY A 253 -7.96 -38.05 -9.13
C GLY A 253 -6.45 -37.85 -9.29
N VAL A 254 -5.71 -38.61 -8.52
CA VAL A 254 -4.26 -38.73 -8.52
C VAL A 254 -3.80 -39.25 -9.88
N GLY A 255 -3.29 -38.36 -10.74
CA GLY A 255 -2.43 -38.73 -11.86
C GLY A 255 -1.00 -38.95 -11.34
N SER A 256 -0.41 -40.06 -11.69
CA SER A 256 0.99 -40.36 -11.39
C SER A 256 1.90 -39.39 -12.14
N TYR A 257 2.62 -38.55 -11.42
CA TYR A 257 3.64 -37.66 -11.97
C TYR A 257 5.00 -38.36 -11.89
N GLU A 258 5.65 -38.52 -13.02
CA GLU A 258 6.91 -39.27 -13.12
C GLU A 258 8.18 -38.40 -13.07
N ASP A 259 8.06 -37.06 -12.93
CA ASP A 259 9.22 -36.15 -12.95
C ASP A 259 9.16 -35.15 -11.77
N GLU A 260 10.10 -35.32 -10.80
CA GLU A 260 10.25 -34.41 -9.64
C GLU A 260 10.57 -32.98 -10.02
N GLU A 261 11.23 -32.75 -11.16
CA GLU A 261 11.56 -31.41 -11.63
C GLU A 261 10.34 -30.66 -12.19
N GLU A 262 9.37 -31.37 -12.78
CA GLU A 262 8.13 -30.77 -13.27
C GLU A 262 7.24 -30.26 -12.14
N LEU A 263 7.19 -30.92 -11.00
CA LEU A 263 6.35 -30.54 -9.86
C LEU A 263 6.89 -29.34 -9.08
N LYS A 264 8.19 -29.15 -9.08
CA LYS A 264 8.83 -27.98 -8.45
C LYS A 264 8.55 -26.66 -9.19
N ALA A 265 8.16 -26.71 -10.47
CA ALA A 265 7.94 -25.53 -11.31
C ALA A 265 6.57 -24.85 -11.15
N ILE A 266 5.63 -25.41 -10.40
CA ILE A 266 4.22 -24.98 -10.39
C ILE A 266 4.00 -23.65 -9.62
N PHE A 267 4.85 -23.31 -8.65
CA PHE A 267 4.65 -22.14 -7.81
C PHE A 267 5.91 -21.31 -7.58
N GLU A 268 6.39 -20.65 -8.60
CA GLU A 268 7.53 -19.75 -8.47
C GLU A 268 7.19 -18.30 -8.71
N ARG A 269 7.88 -17.46 -7.96
CA ARG A 269 7.70 -16.03 -7.99
C ARG A 269 8.99 -15.29 -7.88
N THR A 270 9.12 -14.25 -8.68
CA THR A 270 10.12 -13.23 -8.49
C THR A 270 9.49 -11.89 -8.85
N PHE A 271 9.61 -10.92 -7.97
CA PHE A 271 9.32 -9.52 -8.21
C PHE A 271 10.61 -8.75 -8.24
#